data_589a037d9d6b4402ce95dfb740d9cf75
#
_entry.id   589a037d9d6b4402ce95dfb740d9cf75
#
_cell.length_a   1.000
_cell.length_b   1.000
_cell.length_c   1.000
_cell.angle_alpha   90.00
_cell.angle_beta   90.00
_cell.angle_gamma   90.00
#
_symmetry.space_group_name_H-M   'P 1'
#
loop_
_entity.id
_entity.type
_entity.pdbx_description
1 polymer ?
#
loop_
_entity_poly.entity_id
_entity_poly.type
_entity_poly.pdbx_seq_one_letter_code
_entity_poly.pdbx_strand_id
1 'polypeptide(L)'
;MTFTMANNAILRSDSYPELLRGEVYDFQENAMQLFAENIPVWLTNINWTAQAEITIITQSIEKQSIKGTFRVDYIYQGDEQKTLTNTFIRMYAGMSNEHIYLLSSQAEYQQALSIGSLTRESLQSEGFIHATPRSQLSRLANKYHKETVQPLILVVDKKLVSSDIKWEPATGGLYPHIYGELNINAVIKIEEISPNENGVFQF
;
A
#
# COMPACT_ATOMS: atom_id res chain seq x y z
N MET A 1 -15.24 -9.34 -32.68
CA MET A 1 -14.23 -9.61 -31.64
C MET A 1 -13.68 -8.27 -31.19
N THR A 2 -13.96 -7.86 -29.97
CA THR A 2 -13.45 -6.61 -29.42
C THR A 2 -12.11 -6.94 -28.77
N PHE A 3 -11.01 -6.54 -29.35
CA PHE A 3 -9.69 -6.64 -28.71
C PHE A 3 -9.56 -5.53 -27.68
N THR A 4 -9.67 -5.83 -26.42
CA THR A 4 -9.29 -4.92 -25.35
C THR A 4 -7.79 -5.07 -25.14
N MET A 5 -6.99 -4.21 -25.73
CA MET A 5 -5.57 -4.08 -25.38
C MET A 5 -5.50 -3.28 -24.07
N ALA A 6 -5.36 -3.98 -22.96
CA ALA A 6 -5.01 -3.34 -21.71
C ALA A 6 -3.48 -3.22 -21.67
N ASN A 7 -2.95 -2.02 -21.83
CA ASN A 7 -1.52 -1.73 -21.66
C ASN A 7 -1.26 -1.30 -20.22
N ASN A 8 -0.16 -1.78 -19.63
CA ASN A 8 0.31 -1.23 -18.37
C ASN A 8 0.79 0.21 -18.57
N ALA A 9 0.33 1.10 -17.71
CA ALA A 9 0.74 2.51 -17.69
C ALA A 9 1.69 2.83 -16.54
N ILE A 10 1.93 1.87 -15.63
CA ILE A 10 2.77 2.05 -14.44
C ILE A 10 3.69 0.85 -14.27
N LEU A 11 5.00 1.09 -14.23
CA LEU A 11 6.02 0.16 -13.75
C LEU A 11 6.19 0.39 -12.25
N ARG A 12 6.01 -0.66 -11.44
CA ARG A 12 6.05 -0.53 -9.98
C ARG A 12 7.16 -1.39 -9.39
N SER A 13 8.25 -0.77 -8.91
CA SER A 13 9.43 -1.50 -8.45
C SER A 13 10.23 -0.70 -7.41
N ASP A 14 10.83 -1.40 -6.44
CA ASP A 14 11.81 -0.84 -5.49
C ASP A 14 13.27 -1.04 -5.94
N SER A 15 13.48 -1.53 -7.16
CA SER A 15 14.83 -1.89 -7.64
C SER A 15 15.70 -0.70 -8.04
N TYR A 16 15.16 0.53 -7.99
CA TYR A 16 15.86 1.73 -8.49
C TYR A 16 16.04 2.77 -7.39
N PRO A 17 17.03 2.61 -6.49
CA PRO A 17 17.26 3.56 -5.37
C PRO A 17 17.73 4.93 -5.87
N GLU A 18 18.45 4.99 -6.99
CA GLU A 18 18.89 6.22 -7.61
C GLU A 18 18.60 6.16 -9.13
N LEU A 19 17.86 7.14 -9.59
CA LEU A 19 17.54 7.32 -11.01
C LEU A 19 18.27 8.54 -11.55
N LEU A 20 18.81 8.42 -12.77
CA LEU A 20 19.42 9.51 -13.50
C LEU A 20 18.64 9.75 -14.80
N ARG A 21 18.29 10.99 -15.07
CA ARG A 21 17.60 11.38 -16.29
C ARG A 21 18.43 11.09 -17.52
N GLY A 22 17.83 10.42 -18.51
CA GLY A 22 18.46 10.02 -19.75
C GLY A 22 19.10 8.63 -19.72
N GLU A 23 19.34 8.07 -18.54
CA GLU A 23 19.93 6.74 -18.37
C GLU A 23 18.93 5.63 -18.64
N VAL A 24 19.44 4.46 -19.00
CA VAL A 24 18.68 3.26 -19.34
C VAL A 24 18.87 2.21 -18.25
N TYR A 25 17.75 1.61 -17.84
CA TYR A 25 17.69 0.59 -16.78
C TYR A 25 16.97 -0.65 -17.29
N ASP A 26 17.39 -1.81 -16.80
CA ASP A 26 16.68 -3.07 -17.00
C ASP A 26 15.48 -3.16 -16.05
N PHE A 27 14.41 -3.83 -16.48
CA PHE A 27 13.28 -4.17 -15.60
C PHE A 27 12.84 -5.61 -15.79
N GLN A 28 12.23 -6.14 -14.72
CA GLN A 28 11.50 -7.41 -14.74
C GLN A 28 10.30 -7.31 -13.84
N GLU A 29 9.12 -7.64 -14.38
CA GLU A 29 7.84 -7.65 -13.65
C GLU A 29 7.13 -8.99 -13.81
N ASN A 30 6.50 -9.46 -12.74
CA ASN A 30 5.63 -10.63 -12.78
C ASN A 30 4.24 -10.21 -13.30
N ALA A 31 4.16 -9.90 -14.56
CA ALA A 31 2.94 -9.48 -15.23
C ALA A 31 2.89 -10.05 -16.64
N MET A 32 1.68 -10.16 -17.20
CA MET A 32 1.45 -10.64 -18.55
C MET A 32 1.00 -9.55 -19.52
N GLN A 33 0.99 -8.30 -19.08
CA GLN A 33 0.57 -7.16 -19.91
C GLN A 33 1.77 -6.30 -20.27
N LEU A 34 2.00 -6.14 -21.56
CA LEU A 34 3.02 -5.23 -22.07
C LEU A 34 2.73 -3.78 -21.69
N PHE A 35 3.79 -2.99 -21.61
CA PHE A 35 3.69 -1.54 -21.47
C PHE A 35 3.37 -0.88 -22.79
N ALA A 36 2.85 0.35 -22.74
CA ALA A 36 2.66 1.15 -23.93
C ALA A 36 4.02 1.52 -24.55
N GLU A 37 4.15 1.37 -25.86
CA GLU A 37 5.34 1.74 -26.60
C GLU A 37 5.29 3.19 -27.06
N ASN A 38 6.44 3.87 -27.07
CA ASN A 38 6.61 5.24 -27.59
C ASN A 38 5.79 6.33 -26.87
N ILE A 39 5.24 6.02 -25.71
CA ILE A 39 4.63 7.00 -24.82
C ILE A 39 5.19 6.83 -23.41
N PRO A 40 5.35 7.91 -22.65
CA PRO A 40 5.79 7.81 -21.27
C PRO A 40 4.83 7.00 -20.42
N VAL A 41 5.38 6.13 -19.57
CA VAL A 41 4.66 5.45 -18.50
C VAL A 41 5.25 5.89 -17.16
N TRP A 42 4.48 5.74 -16.10
CA TRP A 42 4.95 6.13 -14.77
C TRP A 42 5.80 5.03 -14.13
N LEU A 43 6.88 5.43 -13.49
CA LEU A 43 7.63 4.59 -12.56
C LEU A 43 7.26 4.98 -11.12
N THR A 44 6.84 4.00 -10.32
CA THR A 44 6.59 4.17 -8.90
C THR A 44 7.32 3.10 -8.09
N ASN A 45 7.59 3.37 -6.82
CA ASN A 45 7.97 2.29 -5.92
C ASN A 45 6.75 1.42 -5.53
N ILE A 46 6.98 0.34 -4.78
CA ILE A 46 5.90 -0.56 -4.34
C ILE A 46 4.86 0.11 -3.44
N ASN A 47 5.20 1.24 -2.81
CA ASN A 47 4.31 2.04 -1.98
C ASN A 47 3.60 3.17 -2.76
N TRP A 48 3.64 3.12 -4.08
CA TRP A 48 3.05 4.11 -4.98
C TRP A 48 3.71 5.50 -4.97
N THR A 49 4.90 5.65 -4.39
CA THR A 49 5.63 6.92 -4.51
C THR A 49 6.01 7.15 -5.96
N ALA A 50 5.57 8.25 -6.54
CA ALA A 50 5.95 8.65 -7.89
C ALA A 50 7.45 8.89 -7.95
N GLN A 51 8.16 8.21 -8.87
CA GLN A 51 9.60 8.34 -9.04
C GLN A 51 9.96 9.07 -10.33
N ALA A 52 9.42 8.61 -11.45
CA ALA A 52 9.80 9.13 -12.76
C ALA A 52 8.72 8.92 -13.84
N GLU A 53 8.87 9.63 -14.94
CA GLU A 53 8.34 9.24 -16.25
C GLU A 53 9.42 8.47 -16.99
N ILE A 54 9.06 7.37 -17.60
CA ILE A 54 9.96 6.48 -18.32
C ILE A 54 9.40 6.10 -19.68
N THR A 55 10.26 5.88 -20.66
CA THR A 55 9.87 5.29 -21.94
C THR A 55 10.43 3.89 -22.06
N ILE A 56 9.56 2.92 -22.33
CA ILE A 56 9.98 1.53 -22.58
C ILE A 56 10.69 1.47 -23.94
N ILE A 57 11.92 0.97 -23.95
CA ILE A 57 12.76 0.83 -25.14
C ILE A 57 12.62 -0.57 -25.72
N THR A 58 12.74 -1.58 -24.86
CA THR A 58 12.56 -2.98 -25.24
C THR A 58 11.70 -3.70 -24.22
N GLN A 59 10.91 -4.67 -24.68
CA GLN A 59 10.17 -5.54 -23.79
C GLN A 59 9.90 -6.90 -24.45
N SER A 60 9.88 -7.94 -23.62
CA SER A 60 9.52 -9.29 -24.04
C SER A 60 8.80 -10.01 -22.92
N ILE A 61 7.89 -10.93 -23.28
CA ILE A 61 7.22 -11.81 -22.32
C ILE A 61 7.98 -13.12 -22.27
N GLU A 62 8.42 -13.51 -21.09
CA GLU A 62 9.05 -14.78 -20.82
C GLU A 62 8.27 -15.52 -19.73
N LYS A 63 7.58 -16.61 -20.09
CA LYS A 63 6.72 -17.39 -19.19
C LYS A 63 5.61 -16.53 -18.60
N GLN A 64 5.74 -16.09 -17.35
CA GLN A 64 4.78 -15.25 -16.61
C GLN A 64 5.38 -13.90 -16.19
N SER A 65 6.47 -13.48 -16.81
CA SER A 65 7.14 -12.21 -16.53
C SER A 65 7.38 -11.42 -17.81
N ILE A 66 7.40 -10.10 -17.65
CA ILE A 66 7.87 -9.17 -18.68
C ILE A 66 9.24 -8.70 -18.27
N LYS A 67 10.17 -8.73 -19.23
CA LYS A 67 11.50 -8.15 -19.08
C LYS A 67 11.72 -7.12 -20.18
N GLY A 68 12.57 -6.15 -19.90
CA GLY A 68 12.92 -5.15 -20.89
C GLY A 68 13.83 -4.08 -20.35
N THR A 69 13.94 -3.01 -21.11
CA THR A 69 14.70 -1.82 -20.75
C THR A 69 13.82 -0.58 -20.87
N PHE A 70 14.07 0.40 -20.02
CA PHE A 70 13.44 1.71 -20.10
C PHE A 70 14.48 2.83 -19.95
N ARG A 71 14.16 3.98 -20.53
CA ARG A 71 14.90 5.22 -20.33
C ARG A 71 14.13 6.13 -19.38
N VAL A 72 14.85 6.81 -18.49
CA VAL A 72 14.27 7.84 -17.61
C VAL A 72 14.14 9.15 -18.35
N ASP A 73 12.92 9.64 -18.56
CA ASP A 73 12.66 10.89 -19.26
C ASP A 73 12.54 12.08 -18.30
N TYR A 74 11.92 11.87 -17.14
CA TYR A 74 11.73 12.90 -16.12
C TYR A 74 11.72 12.28 -14.71
N ILE A 75 12.25 13.01 -13.72
CA ILE A 75 12.29 12.56 -12.32
C ILE A 75 11.45 13.51 -11.48
N TYR A 76 10.47 12.96 -10.77
CA TYR A 76 9.62 13.73 -9.87
C TYR A 76 10.31 14.06 -8.56
N GLN A 77 10.17 15.32 -8.11
CA GLN A 77 10.77 15.81 -6.87
C GLN A 77 9.84 16.77 -6.13
N GLY A 78 10.08 16.95 -4.82
CA GLY A 78 9.40 17.93 -4.00
C GLY A 78 7.87 17.80 -4.00
N ASP A 79 7.16 18.90 -4.23
CA ASP A 79 5.69 18.94 -4.16
C ASP A 79 5.00 18.26 -5.34
N GLU A 80 5.64 18.23 -6.51
CA GLU A 80 5.15 17.49 -7.66
C GLU A 80 5.12 15.98 -7.37
N GLN A 81 6.20 15.42 -6.82
CA GLN A 81 6.27 14.03 -6.40
C GLN A 81 5.19 13.70 -5.37
N LYS A 82 4.97 14.56 -4.37
CA LYS A 82 3.92 14.38 -3.36
C LYS A 82 2.53 14.36 -3.99
N THR A 83 2.26 15.31 -4.89
CA THR A 83 0.96 15.44 -5.54
C THR A 83 0.63 14.20 -6.37
N LEU A 84 1.57 13.72 -7.17
CA LEU A 84 1.40 12.50 -7.97
C LEU A 84 1.32 11.25 -7.10
N THR A 85 2.14 11.13 -6.08
CA THR A 85 2.08 10.05 -5.10
C THR A 85 0.69 9.96 -4.48
N ASN A 86 0.13 11.07 -4.00
CA ASN A 86 -1.21 11.14 -3.45
C ASN A 86 -2.27 10.73 -4.48
N THR A 87 -2.07 11.09 -5.74
CA THR A 87 -2.97 10.71 -6.83
C THR A 87 -2.91 9.21 -7.09
N PHE A 88 -1.73 8.62 -7.20
CA PHE A 88 -1.58 7.18 -7.44
C PHE A 88 -2.14 6.35 -6.29
N ILE A 89 -1.90 6.75 -5.05
CA ILE A 89 -2.43 6.03 -3.90
C ILE A 89 -3.96 6.12 -3.88
N ARG A 90 -4.53 7.29 -4.15
CA ARG A 90 -5.97 7.46 -4.24
C ARG A 90 -6.59 6.60 -5.35
N MET A 91 -5.93 6.55 -6.53
CA MET A 91 -6.46 5.83 -7.69
C MET A 91 -6.22 4.31 -7.62
N TYR A 92 -5.07 3.88 -7.14
CA TYR A 92 -4.62 2.50 -7.27
C TYR A 92 -4.56 1.75 -5.94
N ALA A 93 -3.99 2.31 -4.89
CA ALA A 93 -3.96 1.66 -3.58
C ALA A 93 -5.34 1.69 -2.91
N GLY A 94 -6.04 2.82 -3.02
CA GLY A 94 -7.39 2.96 -2.48
C GLY A 94 -8.44 2.09 -3.18
N MET A 95 -8.25 1.80 -4.48
CA MET A 95 -9.18 0.95 -5.24
C MET A 95 -8.82 -0.54 -5.18
N SER A 96 -7.53 -0.89 -5.09
CA SER A 96 -7.09 -2.29 -5.07
C SER A 96 -7.24 -2.97 -3.71
N ASN A 97 -7.26 -2.21 -2.62
CA ASN A 97 -7.43 -2.74 -1.28
C ASN A 97 -8.88 -2.55 -0.81
N GLU A 98 -9.67 -3.61 -0.89
CA GLU A 98 -11.00 -3.65 -0.26
C GLU A 98 -10.91 -3.59 1.26
N HIS A 99 -9.75 -3.95 1.82
CA HIS A 99 -9.50 -4.07 3.24
C HIS A 99 -8.44 -3.08 3.73
N ILE A 100 -8.62 -2.62 4.95
CA ILE A 100 -7.62 -1.96 5.77
C ILE A 100 -7.35 -2.81 7.01
N TYR A 101 -6.26 -2.57 7.70
CA TYR A 101 -5.80 -3.43 8.79
C TYR A 101 -5.53 -2.62 10.04
N LEU A 102 -5.92 -3.15 11.20
CA LEU A 102 -5.52 -2.61 12.49
C LEU A 102 -4.70 -3.65 13.24
N LEU A 103 -3.54 -3.23 13.72
CA LEU A 103 -2.81 -4.00 14.73
C LEU A 103 -3.49 -3.79 16.08
N SER A 104 -3.80 -4.86 16.78
CA SER A 104 -4.60 -4.88 18.00
C SER A 104 -4.10 -5.96 18.96
N SER A 105 -4.76 -6.12 20.08
CA SER A 105 -4.61 -7.25 20.99
C SER A 105 -5.91 -8.00 21.17
N GLN A 106 -5.84 -9.23 21.65
CA GLN A 106 -7.02 -10.01 22.00
C GLN A 106 -7.92 -9.27 23.02
N ALA A 107 -7.31 -8.61 24.01
CA ALA A 107 -8.03 -7.86 25.03
C ALA A 107 -8.79 -6.66 24.45
N GLU A 108 -8.14 -5.85 23.59
CA GLU A 108 -8.78 -4.72 22.91
C GLU A 108 -9.95 -5.19 22.03
N TYR A 109 -9.76 -6.27 21.29
CA TYR A 109 -10.80 -6.82 20.43
C TYR A 109 -11.99 -7.35 21.23
N GLN A 110 -11.77 -8.09 22.34
CA GLN A 110 -12.86 -8.57 23.21
C GLN A 110 -13.64 -7.42 23.83
N GLN A 111 -12.97 -6.36 24.25
CA GLN A 111 -13.61 -5.15 24.73
C GLN A 111 -14.48 -4.51 23.63
N ALA A 112 -13.95 -4.37 22.42
CA ALA A 112 -14.69 -3.82 21.29
C ALA A 112 -15.93 -4.66 20.93
N LEU A 113 -15.84 -5.99 21.01
CA LEU A 113 -16.99 -6.89 20.83
C LEU A 113 -18.08 -6.65 21.85
N SER A 114 -17.74 -6.39 23.13
CA SER A 114 -18.72 -6.17 24.19
C SER A 114 -19.46 -4.82 24.05
N ILE A 115 -18.81 -3.84 23.44
CA ILE A 115 -19.35 -2.47 23.25
C ILE A 115 -20.06 -2.34 21.89
N GLY A 116 -19.62 -3.12 20.87
CA GLY A 116 -20.07 -3.02 19.49
C GLY A 116 -19.23 -2.09 18.61
N SER A 117 -18.26 -1.38 19.21
CA SER A 117 -17.32 -0.50 18.50
C SER A 117 -15.94 -0.53 19.12
N LEU A 118 -14.92 -0.21 18.32
CA LEU A 118 -13.54 -0.01 18.74
C LEU A 118 -13.24 1.48 18.74
N THR A 119 -12.73 1.97 19.88
CA THR A 119 -12.22 3.33 20.06
C THR A 119 -10.78 3.27 20.54
N ARG A 120 -10.00 4.31 20.27
CA ARG A 120 -8.62 4.46 20.74
C ARG A 120 -8.37 5.86 21.25
N GLU A 121 -7.34 6.01 22.08
CA GLU A 121 -6.91 7.31 22.58
C GLU A 121 -6.61 8.29 21.44
N SER A 122 -6.06 7.80 20.32
CA SER A 122 -5.79 8.61 19.13
C SER A 122 -7.06 9.27 18.54
N LEU A 123 -8.23 8.67 18.72
CA LEU A 123 -9.48 9.29 18.29
C LEU A 123 -9.78 10.58 19.09
N GLN A 124 -9.40 10.63 20.36
CA GLN A 124 -9.57 11.82 21.21
C GLN A 124 -8.46 12.85 21.02
N SER A 125 -7.22 12.39 20.88
CA SER A 125 -6.03 13.26 20.80
C SER A 125 -5.73 13.76 19.38
N GLU A 126 -6.02 12.95 18.36
CA GLU A 126 -5.68 13.23 16.95
C GLU A 126 -6.94 13.33 16.05
N GLY A 127 -8.10 12.87 16.53
CA GLY A 127 -9.36 12.91 15.81
C GLY A 127 -9.63 11.70 14.93
N PHE A 128 -8.77 10.67 14.94
CA PHE A 128 -8.93 9.46 14.12
C PHE A 128 -8.29 8.22 14.76
N ILE A 129 -8.69 7.05 14.27
CA ILE A 129 -8.05 5.77 14.58
C ILE A 129 -7.08 5.43 13.46
N HIS A 130 -5.84 5.11 13.81
CA HIS A 130 -4.83 4.64 12.86
C HIS A 130 -5.16 3.24 12.34
N ALA A 131 -5.27 3.12 11.03
CA ALA A 131 -5.24 1.84 10.34
C ALA A 131 -4.05 1.78 9.38
N THR A 132 -3.81 0.64 8.77
CA THR A 132 -2.63 0.45 7.93
C THR A 132 -2.95 -0.34 6.66
N PRO A 133 -2.26 -0.11 5.53
CA PRO A 133 -2.29 -1.00 4.40
C PRO A 133 -1.50 -2.28 4.70
N ARG A 134 -1.83 -3.39 4.02
CA ARG A 134 -1.16 -4.68 4.23
C ARG A 134 0.37 -4.60 4.12
N SER A 135 0.87 -3.83 3.16
CA SER A 135 2.31 -3.65 2.92
C SER A 135 3.11 -3.06 4.08
N GLN A 136 2.45 -2.40 5.04
CA GLN A 136 3.10 -1.77 6.18
C GLN A 136 2.93 -2.56 7.49
N LEU A 137 2.17 -3.66 7.49
CA LEU A 137 1.87 -4.44 8.70
C LEU A 137 3.14 -4.92 9.40
N SER A 138 4.06 -5.59 8.67
CA SER A 138 5.31 -6.11 9.27
C SER A 138 6.15 -5.01 9.91
N ARG A 139 6.29 -3.87 9.23
CA ARG A 139 7.04 -2.72 9.74
C ARG A 139 6.44 -2.15 11.03
N LEU A 140 5.12 -1.96 11.05
CA LEU A 140 4.43 -1.39 12.20
C LEU A 140 4.34 -2.39 13.37
N ALA A 141 4.10 -3.66 13.11
CA ALA A 141 4.11 -4.69 14.14
C ALA A 141 5.48 -4.75 14.84
N ASN A 142 6.58 -4.73 14.06
CA ASN A 142 7.92 -4.71 14.61
C ASN A 142 8.28 -3.42 15.36
N LYS A 143 7.66 -2.29 14.99
CA LYS A 143 7.93 -1.01 15.65
C LYS A 143 7.13 -0.83 16.94
N TYR A 144 5.87 -1.26 16.99
CA TYR A 144 4.94 -0.86 18.04
C TYR A 144 4.32 -2.03 18.82
N HIS A 145 4.39 -3.27 18.31
CA HIS A 145 3.64 -4.40 18.87
C HIS A 145 4.50 -5.57 19.34
N LYS A 146 5.82 -5.40 19.47
CA LYS A 146 6.72 -6.46 19.94
C LYS A 146 6.39 -6.97 21.34
N GLU A 147 5.89 -6.09 22.19
CA GLU A 147 5.54 -6.40 23.58
C GLU A 147 4.03 -6.61 23.79
N THR A 148 3.25 -6.55 22.71
CA THR A 148 1.81 -6.75 22.80
C THR A 148 1.49 -8.20 23.14
N VAL A 149 0.72 -8.40 24.20
CA VAL A 149 0.25 -9.73 24.61
C VAL A 149 -0.86 -10.15 23.65
N GLN A 150 -0.73 -11.35 23.05
CA GLN A 150 -1.68 -11.90 22.08
C GLN A 150 -2.03 -10.87 20.98
N PRO A 151 -1.02 -10.47 20.17
CA PRO A 151 -1.25 -9.48 19.13
C PRO A 151 -2.09 -10.06 18.00
N LEU A 152 -2.96 -9.21 17.46
CA LEU A 152 -3.89 -9.54 16.39
C LEU A 152 -3.77 -8.55 15.23
N ILE A 153 -4.10 -9.02 14.04
CA ILE A 153 -4.49 -8.17 12.92
C ILE A 153 -6.00 -8.25 12.75
N LEU A 154 -6.68 -7.12 12.86
CA LEU A 154 -8.08 -6.99 12.48
C LEU A 154 -8.14 -6.60 11.00
N VAL A 155 -8.77 -7.46 10.19
CA VAL A 155 -9.01 -7.21 8.76
C VAL A 155 -10.37 -6.53 8.65
N VAL A 156 -10.38 -5.31 8.17
CA VAL A 156 -11.57 -4.44 8.10
C VAL A 156 -11.98 -4.22 6.66
N ASP A 157 -13.23 -4.52 6.34
CA ASP A 157 -13.82 -4.15 5.05
C ASP A 157 -14.20 -2.67 5.06
N LYS A 158 -13.56 -1.88 4.22
CA LYS A 158 -13.81 -0.43 4.11
C LYS A 158 -15.25 -0.08 3.80
N LYS A 159 -15.96 -0.94 3.06
CA LYS A 159 -17.36 -0.72 2.66
C LYS A 159 -18.34 -0.83 3.84
N LEU A 160 -17.93 -1.53 4.89
CA LEU A 160 -18.73 -1.75 6.09
C LEU A 160 -18.43 -0.74 7.21
N VAL A 161 -17.38 0.07 7.08
CA VAL A 161 -17.02 1.10 8.06
C VAL A 161 -18.01 2.25 7.97
N SER A 162 -18.61 2.60 9.12
CA SER A 162 -19.61 3.68 9.21
C SER A 162 -18.99 5.07 9.25
N SER A 163 -17.74 5.17 9.71
CA SER A 163 -17.00 6.42 9.83
C SER A 163 -16.23 6.73 8.54
N ASP A 164 -15.93 8.00 8.30
CA ASP A 164 -15.11 8.41 7.14
C ASP A 164 -13.71 7.84 7.22
N ILE A 165 -13.20 7.37 6.09
CA ILE A 165 -11.82 6.91 5.95
C ILE A 165 -11.08 7.87 5.03
N LYS A 166 -9.96 8.44 5.51
CA LYS A 166 -9.08 9.28 4.70
C LYS A 166 -7.69 8.65 4.63
N TRP A 167 -7.07 8.76 3.47
CA TRP A 167 -5.70 8.33 3.28
C TRP A 167 -4.76 9.52 3.43
N GLU A 168 -3.89 9.48 4.42
CA GLU A 168 -3.06 10.60 4.79
C GLU A 168 -1.58 10.21 4.87
N PRO A 169 -0.67 11.13 4.49
CA PRO A 169 0.76 10.83 4.44
C PRO A 169 1.34 10.70 5.85
N ALA A 170 2.13 9.66 6.07
CA ALA A 170 2.95 9.48 7.26
C ALA A 170 4.27 8.80 6.89
N THR A 171 5.14 8.56 7.88
CA THR A 171 6.43 7.92 7.64
C THR A 171 6.27 6.53 7.02
N GLY A 172 6.74 6.37 5.78
CA GLY A 172 6.72 5.11 5.03
C GLY A 172 5.54 4.96 4.07
N GLY A 173 4.70 6.00 3.88
CA GLY A 173 3.64 5.98 2.87
C GLY A 173 2.35 6.67 3.29
N LEU A 174 1.25 6.30 2.66
CA LEU A 174 -0.09 6.72 3.06
C LEU A 174 -0.75 5.67 3.94
N TYR A 175 -1.45 6.15 4.93
CA TYR A 175 -2.18 5.32 5.89
C TYR A 175 -3.66 5.67 5.90
N PRO A 176 -4.53 4.69 5.99
CA PRO A 176 -5.95 4.94 6.20
C PRO A 176 -6.16 5.37 7.66
N HIS A 177 -6.82 6.50 7.85
CA HIS A 177 -7.27 7.01 9.14
C HIS A 177 -8.78 6.98 9.19
N ILE A 178 -9.33 6.39 10.26
CA ILE A 178 -10.78 6.27 10.47
C ILE A 178 -11.22 7.42 11.37
N TYR A 179 -11.99 8.35 10.83
CA TYR A 179 -12.46 9.57 11.51
C TYR A 179 -13.73 9.31 12.31
N GLY A 180 -13.64 8.49 13.33
CA GLY A 180 -14.69 8.07 14.22
C GLY A 180 -14.43 6.69 14.81
N GLU A 181 -15.42 6.15 15.49
CA GLU A 181 -15.36 4.78 16.01
C GLU A 181 -15.40 3.77 14.87
N LEU A 182 -14.65 2.66 15.02
CA LEU A 182 -14.75 1.52 14.13
C LEU A 182 -15.87 0.60 14.63
N ASN A 183 -16.96 0.52 13.89
CA ASN A 183 -18.03 -0.44 14.15
C ASN A 183 -17.52 -1.88 13.97
N ILE A 184 -17.74 -2.73 14.97
CA ILE A 184 -17.10 -4.05 15.04
C ILE A 184 -17.54 -5.01 13.92
N ASN A 185 -18.72 -4.83 13.35
CA ASN A 185 -19.19 -5.63 12.22
C ASN A 185 -18.45 -5.33 10.90
N ALA A 186 -17.63 -4.28 10.84
CA ALA A 186 -16.73 -4.04 9.73
C ALA A 186 -15.46 -4.92 9.79
N VAL A 187 -15.17 -5.54 10.94
CA VAL A 187 -14.07 -6.50 11.10
C VAL A 187 -14.53 -7.85 10.56
N ILE A 188 -14.05 -8.23 9.39
CA ILE A 188 -14.46 -9.44 8.66
C ILE A 188 -13.59 -10.66 8.95
N LYS A 189 -12.39 -10.44 9.48
CA LYS A 189 -11.43 -11.51 9.82
C LYS A 189 -10.50 -11.03 10.92
N ILE A 190 -10.06 -11.97 11.75
CA ILE A 190 -9.04 -11.78 12.77
C ILE A 190 -7.90 -12.72 12.43
N GLU A 191 -6.68 -12.22 12.46
CA GLU A 191 -5.47 -13.01 12.27
C GLU A 191 -4.63 -12.91 13.56
N GLU A 192 -4.43 -14.04 14.24
CA GLU A 192 -3.46 -14.13 15.31
C GLU A 192 -2.06 -14.07 14.72
N ILE A 193 -1.18 -13.30 15.33
CA ILE A 193 0.17 -13.10 14.84
C ILE A 193 1.19 -13.42 15.91
N SER A 194 2.32 -13.99 15.46
CA SER A 194 3.45 -14.29 16.33
C SER A 194 4.76 -13.88 15.63
N PRO A 195 5.75 -13.41 16.36
CA PRO A 195 7.06 -13.20 15.78
C PRO A 195 7.70 -14.55 15.41
N ASN A 196 8.55 -14.54 14.40
CA ASN A 196 9.36 -15.68 14.02
C ASN A 196 10.44 -15.98 15.06
N GLU A 197 11.29 -17.00 14.83
CA GLU A 197 12.38 -17.40 15.72
C GLU A 197 13.38 -16.28 16.07
N ASN A 198 13.48 -15.26 15.22
CA ASN A 198 14.32 -14.08 15.42
C ASN A 198 13.60 -12.92 16.15
N GLY A 199 12.37 -13.14 16.62
CA GLY A 199 11.57 -12.12 17.28
C GLY A 199 11.02 -11.06 16.32
N VAL A 200 10.86 -11.39 15.02
CA VAL A 200 10.42 -10.46 13.97
C VAL A 200 9.07 -10.89 13.40
N PHE A 201 8.13 -9.96 13.31
CA PHE A 201 6.88 -10.16 12.57
C PHE A 201 7.11 -10.03 11.06
N GLN A 202 6.61 -11.01 10.31
CA GLN A 202 6.68 -11.04 8.84
C GLN A 202 5.37 -11.59 8.27
N PHE A 203 4.71 -10.79 7.40
CA PHE A 203 3.39 -11.09 6.81
C PHE A 203 3.40 -11.02 5.28
#